data_407101b05c958302c71f0fdeb539e5ea
#
_entry.id   407101b05c958302c71f0fdeb539e5ea
#
_cell.length_a   1.000
_cell.length_b   1.000
_cell.length_c   1.000
_cell.angle_alpha   90.00
_cell.angle_beta   90.00
_cell.angle_gamma   90.00
#
_symmetry.space_group_name_H-M   'P 1'
#
loop_
_entity.id
_entity.type
_entity.pdbx_description
1 polymer ?
#
loop_
_entity_poly.entity_id
_entity_poly.type
_entity_poly.pdbx_seq_one_letter_code
_entity_poly.pdbx_strand_id
1 'polypeptide(L)'
;ASDVYKRQDVYKALRGTKAGQTVKVSVLRKGKALTFPITLVSGAPDVVDRGLLGVGVYSAPSGKVRVHINLSDVGGPSAGLMFTLAIIDKLSPLSLTGGKYIAGTGTMDYDGSVGPIGGITHKLAGARSAGARYFLVPDKNCQEALTDVPRGLTLIRVTSVQSALDALALVRAGKTAPTCRAH
;
A
#
# COMPACT_ATOMS: atom_id res chain seq x y z
N ALA A 1 18.85 24.00 2.40
CA ALA A 1 18.07 23.22 1.48
C ALA A 1 17.74 21.89 2.16
N SER A 2 16.48 21.65 2.52
CA SER A 2 16.08 20.35 3.05
C SER A 2 16.02 19.38 1.87
N ASP A 3 16.78 18.31 1.95
CA ASP A 3 16.69 17.22 1.00
C ASP A 3 15.33 16.54 1.16
N VAL A 4 14.53 16.55 0.10
CA VAL A 4 13.21 15.95 0.10
C VAL A 4 13.35 14.49 -0.32
N TYR A 5 13.24 13.57 0.63
CA TYR A 5 13.43 12.13 0.39
C TYR A 5 12.12 11.37 0.21
N LYS A 6 10.97 11.97 0.57
CA LYS A 6 9.66 11.33 0.53
C LYS A 6 8.63 12.22 -0.17
N ARG A 7 7.67 11.60 -0.84
CA ARG A 7 6.54 12.30 -1.46
C ARG A 7 5.88 13.31 -0.52
N GLN A 8 5.71 12.95 0.76
CA GLN A 8 5.12 13.81 1.78
C GLN A 8 5.92 15.08 2.07
N ASP A 9 7.25 15.06 1.89
CA ASP A 9 8.10 16.20 2.13
C ASP A 9 7.93 17.27 1.04
N VAL A 10 7.65 16.86 -0.22
CA VAL A 10 7.29 17.78 -1.30
C VAL A 10 5.99 18.51 -0.96
N TYR A 11 4.98 17.79 -0.49
CA TYR A 11 3.71 18.41 -0.06
C TYR A 11 3.89 19.34 1.14
N LYS A 12 4.75 18.98 2.11
CA LYS A 12 5.09 19.84 3.26
C LYS A 12 5.82 21.11 2.81
N ALA A 13 6.77 20.99 1.89
CA ALA A 13 7.54 22.11 1.38
C ALA A 13 6.68 23.12 0.58
N LEU A 14 5.59 22.65 -0.02
CA LEU A 14 4.66 23.48 -0.77
C LEU A 14 3.52 24.05 0.09
N ARG A 15 3.43 23.72 1.38
CA ARG A 15 2.43 24.31 2.27
C ARG A 15 2.66 25.80 2.44
N GLY A 16 1.58 26.60 2.32
CA GLY A 16 1.64 28.05 2.46
C GLY A 16 2.20 28.78 1.23
N THR A 17 2.55 28.06 0.15
CA THR A 17 2.88 28.71 -1.14
C THR A 17 1.60 29.07 -1.88
N LYS A 18 1.69 30.06 -2.80
CA LYS A 18 0.56 30.53 -3.61
C LYS A 18 0.85 30.34 -5.10
N ALA A 19 -0.22 30.26 -5.90
CA ALA A 19 -0.10 30.34 -7.35
C ALA A 19 0.59 31.65 -7.76
N GLY A 20 1.44 31.59 -8.78
CA GLY A 20 2.28 32.70 -9.24
C GLY A 20 3.60 32.86 -8.47
N GLN A 21 3.79 32.19 -7.34
CA GLN A 21 5.05 32.23 -6.60
C GLN A 21 6.11 31.36 -7.30
N THR A 22 7.33 31.89 -7.42
CA THR A 22 8.46 31.14 -7.97
C THR A 22 9.23 30.45 -6.84
N VAL A 23 9.41 29.13 -6.94
CA VAL A 23 10.20 28.30 -6.03
C VAL A 23 11.42 27.74 -6.74
N LYS A 24 12.52 27.52 -6.00
CA LYS A 24 13.71 26.84 -6.52
C LYS A 24 13.59 25.35 -6.29
N VAL A 25 13.58 24.56 -7.34
CA VAL A 25 13.52 23.10 -7.29
C VAL A 25 14.87 22.53 -7.71
N SER A 26 15.53 21.85 -6.77
CA SER A 26 16.79 21.15 -7.02
C SER A 26 16.53 19.67 -7.27
N VAL A 27 17.07 19.12 -8.33
CA VAL A 27 16.92 17.72 -8.73
C VAL A 27 18.26 17.09 -9.04
N LEU A 28 18.38 15.80 -8.77
CA LEU A 28 19.51 15.00 -9.22
C LEU A 28 19.12 14.30 -10.54
N ARG A 29 19.75 14.69 -11.65
CA ARG A 29 19.51 14.08 -12.97
C ARG A 29 20.80 13.50 -13.51
N LYS A 30 20.85 12.19 -13.74
CA LYS A 30 22.04 11.46 -14.20
C LYS A 30 23.30 11.76 -13.35
N GLY A 31 23.12 11.80 -12.01
CA GLY A 31 24.21 12.08 -11.08
C GLY A 31 24.63 13.55 -10.96
N LYS A 32 24.02 14.48 -11.70
CA LYS A 32 24.28 15.91 -11.62
C LYS A 32 23.16 16.63 -10.90
N ALA A 33 23.52 17.50 -9.94
CA ALA A 33 22.57 18.38 -9.28
C ALA A 33 22.23 19.56 -10.19
N LEU A 34 20.95 19.77 -10.45
CA LEU A 34 20.41 20.86 -11.26
C LEU A 34 19.37 21.61 -10.44
N THR A 35 19.32 22.92 -10.56
CA THR A 35 18.33 23.76 -9.87
C THR A 35 17.56 24.59 -10.89
N PHE A 36 16.24 24.55 -10.81
CA PHE A 36 15.33 25.27 -11.71
C PHE A 36 14.43 26.20 -10.90
N PRO A 37 14.26 27.48 -11.32
CA PRO A 37 13.18 28.32 -10.85
C PRO A 37 11.88 27.84 -11.52
N ILE A 38 10.86 27.53 -10.74
CA ILE A 38 9.56 27.07 -11.26
C ILE A 38 8.47 27.96 -10.66
N THR A 39 7.65 28.55 -11.50
CA THR A 39 6.47 29.31 -11.07
C THR A 39 5.32 28.35 -10.85
N LEU A 40 4.76 28.39 -9.63
CA LEU A 40 3.66 27.56 -9.22
C LEU A 40 2.35 28.01 -9.90
N VAL A 41 1.55 27.05 -10.33
CA VAL A 41 0.24 27.30 -10.97
C VAL A 41 -0.90 27.11 -9.96
N SER A 42 -2.10 27.63 -10.28
CA SER A 42 -3.31 27.35 -9.52
C SER A 42 -3.75 25.89 -9.69
N GLY A 43 -4.30 25.32 -8.63
CA GLY A 43 -4.88 23.97 -8.66
C GLY A 43 -6.28 23.93 -9.25
N ALA A 44 -6.83 22.72 -9.35
CA ALA A 44 -8.26 22.52 -9.57
C ALA A 44 -9.08 23.14 -8.42
N PRO A 45 -10.37 23.45 -8.63
CA PRO A 45 -11.21 24.16 -7.65
C PRO A 45 -11.28 23.55 -6.25
N ASP A 46 -11.00 22.26 -6.14
CA ASP A 46 -10.96 21.46 -4.90
C ASP A 46 -9.61 21.49 -4.17
N VAL A 47 -8.58 22.09 -4.78
CA VAL A 47 -7.24 22.26 -4.20
C VAL A 47 -7.04 23.72 -3.81
N VAL A 48 -7.77 24.15 -2.78
CA VAL A 48 -7.77 25.54 -2.29
C VAL A 48 -6.48 25.83 -1.53
N ASP A 49 -5.92 27.03 -1.77
CA ASP A 49 -4.86 27.70 -1.02
C ASP A 49 -3.40 27.23 -1.12
N ARG A 50 -2.98 26.52 -2.15
CA ARG A 50 -1.55 26.30 -2.37
C ARG A 50 -1.16 26.37 -3.85
N GLY A 51 0.08 26.76 -4.09
CA GLY A 51 0.68 26.67 -5.42
C GLY A 51 0.94 25.22 -5.80
N LEU A 52 0.68 24.84 -7.06
CA LEU A 52 0.99 23.52 -7.62
C LEU A 52 2.25 23.55 -8.45
N LEU A 53 3.09 22.55 -8.25
CA LEU A 53 4.32 22.37 -9.02
C LEU A 53 4.07 21.71 -10.41
N GLY A 54 2.89 21.10 -10.60
CA GLY A 54 2.52 20.47 -11.88
C GLY A 54 3.29 19.18 -12.17
N VAL A 55 3.84 18.51 -11.15
CA VAL A 55 4.60 17.27 -11.32
C VAL A 55 3.98 16.14 -10.49
N GLY A 56 3.96 14.93 -11.06
CA GLY A 56 3.67 13.72 -10.32
C GLY A 56 4.91 13.25 -9.54
N VAL A 57 4.77 13.07 -8.23
CA VAL A 57 5.86 12.58 -7.38
C VAL A 57 5.61 11.12 -7.03
N TYR A 58 6.55 10.27 -7.39
CA TYR A 58 6.54 8.84 -7.09
C TYR A 58 7.75 8.51 -6.22
N SER A 59 7.55 7.67 -5.20
CA SER A 59 8.65 7.10 -4.44
C SER A 59 9.19 5.88 -5.19
N ALA A 60 10.50 5.84 -5.42
CA ALA A 60 11.18 4.68 -5.95
C ALA A 60 12.14 4.12 -4.89
N PRO A 61 12.28 2.78 -4.79
CA PRO A 61 13.27 2.20 -3.89
C PRO A 61 14.67 2.62 -4.33
N SER A 62 15.44 3.18 -3.40
CA SER A 62 16.84 3.53 -3.59
C SER A 62 17.71 2.41 -3.00
N GLY A 63 17.92 1.34 -3.74
CA GLY A 63 18.69 0.21 -3.21
C GLY A 63 19.15 -0.75 -4.29
N LYS A 64 19.95 -1.76 -3.89
CA LYS A 64 20.43 -2.83 -4.77
C LYS A 64 19.33 -3.86 -5.11
N VAL A 65 18.19 -3.83 -4.40
CA VAL A 65 17.08 -4.75 -4.63
C VAL A 65 16.24 -4.24 -5.78
N ARG A 66 16.11 -5.04 -6.82
CA ARG A 66 15.19 -4.81 -7.94
C ARG A 66 14.07 -5.83 -7.86
N VAL A 67 12.83 -5.35 -7.85
CA VAL A 67 11.64 -6.20 -7.84
C VAL A 67 10.98 -6.11 -9.21
N HIS A 68 10.83 -7.26 -9.87
CA HIS A 68 10.07 -7.40 -11.11
C HIS A 68 8.82 -8.21 -10.82
N ILE A 69 7.66 -7.61 -11.03
CA ILE A 69 6.36 -8.26 -10.87
C ILE A 69 5.76 -8.42 -12.26
N ASN A 70 5.78 -9.64 -12.79
CA ASN A 70 5.23 -9.95 -14.12
C ASN A 70 3.81 -10.52 -13.92
N LEU A 71 2.81 -9.66 -14.02
CA LEU A 71 1.40 -10.03 -13.92
C LEU A 71 0.64 -9.35 -15.07
N SER A 72 0.07 -10.15 -15.94
CA SER A 72 -0.67 -9.67 -17.11
C SER A 72 -2.06 -9.14 -16.78
N ASP A 73 -2.70 -9.63 -15.70
CA ASP A 73 -4.13 -9.43 -15.47
C ASP A 73 -4.49 -8.88 -14.08
N VAL A 74 -3.53 -8.38 -13.32
CA VAL A 74 -3.79 -7.77 -12.02
C VAL A 74 -3.76 -6.26 -12.14
N GLY A 75 -4.94 -5.66 -12.24
CA GLY A 75 -5.12 -4.21 -12.28
C GLY A 75 -5.55 -3.62 -10.92
N GLY A 76 -5.17 -2.37 -10.71
CA GLY A 76 -5.58 -1.58 -9.57
C GLY A 76 -4.78 -1.82 -8.28
N PRO A 77 -4.95 -0.93 -7.28
CA PRO A 77 -4.12 -0.90 -6.06
C PRO A 77 -4.48 -1.98 -5.04
N SER A 78 -5.55 -2.75 -5.25
CA SER A 78 -6.09 -3.69 -4.25
C SER A 78 -5.22 -4.93 -3.97
N ALA A 79 -4.20 -5.18 -4.79
CA ALA A 79 -3.22 -6.25 -4.60
C ALA A 79 -1.98 -5.80 -3.82
N GLY A 80 -1.88 -4.53 -3.45
CA GLY A 80 -0.69 -3.92 -2.83
C GLY A 80 -0.19 -4.68 -1.61
N LEU A 81 -1.08 -5.04 -0.68
CA LEU A 81 -0.73 -5.84 0.49
C LEU A 81 -0.08 -7.17 0.11
N MET A 82 -0.71 -7.92 -0.80
CA MET A 82 -0.21 -9.25 -1.17
C MET A 82 1.12 -9.18 -1.91
N PHE A 83 1.34 -8.19 -2.76
CA PHE A 83 2.65 -7.97 -3.39
C PHE A 83 3.72 -7.61 -2.36
N THR A 84 3.40 -6.74 -1.41
CA THR A 84 4.33 -6.39 -0.33
C THR A 84 4.73 -7.62 0.47
N LEU A 85 3.76 -8.43 0.89
CA LEU A 85 4.03 -9.68 1.62
C LEU A 85 4.82 -10.69 0.79
N ALA A 86 4.53 -10.82 -0.51
CA ALA A 86 5.27 -11.71 -1.41
C ALA A 86 6.74 -11.28 -1.56
N ILE A 87 7.01 -9.97 -1.63
CA ILE A 87 8.38 -9.43 -1.65
C ILE A 87 9.10 -9.75 -0.35
N ILE A 88 8.44 -9.51 0.79
CA ILE A 88 9.00 -9.80 2.11
C ILE A 88 9.28 -11.30 2.25
N ASP A 89 8.37 -12.17 1.82
CA ASP A 89 8.55 -13.62 1.83
C ASP A 89 9.79 -14.04 1.03
N LYS A 90 9.96 -13.48 -0.17
CA LYS A 90 11.13 -13.77 -1.03
C LYS A 90 12.45 -13.25 -0.46
N LEU A 91 12.44 -12.20 0.35
CA LEU A 91 13.61 -11.64 1.01
C LEU A 91 13.87 -12.27 2.39
N SER A 92 12.91 -13.03 2.92
CA SER A 92 12.99 -13.67 4.22
C SER A 92 13.56 -15.08 4.11
N PRO A 93 14.38 -15.54 5.07
CA PRO A 93 14.92 -16.90 5.07
C PRO A 93 13.85 -17.97 5.40
N LEU A 94 12.75 -17.55 6.02
CA LEU A 94 11.63 -18.42 6.41
C LEU A 94 10.36 -18.03 5.66
N SER A 95 9.59 -19.03 5.22
CA SER A 95 8.27 -18.79 4.62
C SER A 95 7.32 -18.09 5.60
N LEU A 96 6.71 -17.01 5.17
CA LEU A 96 5.71 -16.28 5.96
C LEU A 96 4.48 -17.13 6.26
N THR A 97 4.09 -18.00 5.33
CA THR A 97 2.84 -18.79 5.43
C THR A 97 3.04 -20.16 6.06
N GLY A 98 4.28 -20.66 6.13
CA GLY A 98 4.58 -22.02 6.58
C GLY A 98 3.87 -23.10 5.75
N GLY A 99 3.75 -22.87 4.44
CA GLY A 99 3.09 -23.79 3.50
C GLY A 99 1.55 -23.73 3.51
N LYS A 100 0.93 -22.84 4.29
CA LYS A 100 -0.51 -22.65 4.28
C LYS A 100 -0.93 -21.79 3.09
N TYR A 101 -2.06 -22.14 2.48
CA TYR A 101 -2.62 -21.34 1.38
C TYR A 101 -3.43 -20.18 1.94
N ILE A 102 -2.87 -18.99 1.81
CA ILE A 102 -3.39 -17.74 2.34
C ILE A 102 -3.66 -16.78 1.18
N ALA A 103 -4.86 -16.24 1.12
CA ALA A 103 -5.23 -15.18 0.21
C ALA A 103 -5.37 -13.86 0.98
N GLY A 104 -5.56 -12.77 0.26
CA GLY A 104 -5.77 -11.48 0.89
C GLY A 104 -5.92 -10.36 -0.13
N THR A 105 -6.25 -9.19 0.36
CA THR A 105 -6.39 -7.97 -0.43
C THR A 105 -6.10 -6.76 0.44
N GLY A 106 -5.86 -5.62 -0.18
CA GLY A 106 -5.64 -4.34 0.50
C GLY A 106 -4.80 -3.40 -0.34
N THR A 107 -5.15 -2.12 -0.29
CA THR A 107 -4.26 -1.08 -0.79
C THR A 107 -3.12 -0.89 0.18
N MET A 108 -2.01 -0.36 -0.30
CA MET A 108 -0.83 -0.08 0.53
C MET A 108 -0.47 1.40 0.46
N ASP A 109 -0.32 2.01 1.63
CA ASP A 109 0.27 3.33 1.75
C ASP A 109 1.77 3.27 2.08
N TYR A 110 2.48 4.37 1.87
CA TYR A 110 3.93 4.46 2.08
C TYR A 110 4.37 4.31 3.54
N ASP A 111 3.46 4.53 4.48
CA ASP A 111 3.69 4.34 5.91
C ASP A 111 3.49 2.87 6.35
N GLY A 112 3.13 2.00 5.40
CA GLY A 112 2.85 0.60 5.65
C GLY A 112 1.42 0.31 6.12
N SER A 113 0.52 1.30 6.10
CA SER A 113 -0.89 1.09 6.42
C SER A 113 -1.61 0.37 5.29
N VAL A 114 -2.61 -0.44 5.67
CA VAL A 114 -3.46 -1.20 4.74
C VAL A 114 -4.80 -0.49 4.61
N GLY A 115 -5.12 -0.07 3.39
CA GLY A 115 -6.37 0.59 3.07
C GLY A 115 -7.44 -0.35 2.52
N PRO A 116 -8.71 0.10 2.53
CA PRO A 116 -9.86 -0.67 2.06
C PRO A 116 -9.87 -0.83 0.53
N ILE A 117 -10.70 -1.79 0.09
CA ILE A 117 -10.93 -2.10 -1.33
C ILE A 117 -12.43 -2.26 -1.59
N GLY A 118 -12.82 -2.33 -2.85
CA GLY A 118 -14.19 -2.66 -3.26
C GLY A 118 -14.37 -4.14 -3.59
N GLY A 119 -15.62 -4.63 -3.41
CA GLY A 119 -16.04 -5.99 -3.81
C GLY A 119 -15.36 -7.09 -3.02
N ILE A 120 -15.26 -6.94 -1.71
CA ILE A 120 -14.58 -7.91 -0.83
C ILE A 120 -15.25 -9.29 -0.89
N THR A 121 -16.57 -9.37 -0.94
CA THR A 121 -17.31 -10.63 -0.95
C THR A 121 -16.97 -11.50 -2.17
N HIS A 122 -16.86 -10.90 -3.37
CA HIS A 122 -16.42 -11.60 -4.56
C HIS A 122 -14.99 -12.15 -4.43
N LYS A 123 -14.10 -11.39 -3.77
CA LYS A 123 -12.73 -11.83 -3.52
C LYS A 123 -12.66 -12.97 -2.52
N LEU A 124 -13.51 -12.97 -1.49
CA LEU A 124 -13.62 -14.08 -0.54
C LEU A 124 -14.09 -15.36 -1.23
N ALA A 125 -15.12 -15.29 -2.06
CA ALA A 125 -15.63 -16.42 -2.83
C ALA A 125 -14.55 -16.99 -3.77
N GLY A 126 -13.87 -16.14 -4.54
CA GLY A 126 -12.78 -16.56 -5.42
C GLY A 126 -11.60 -17.19 -4.67
N ALA A 127 -11.19 -16.61 -3.55
CA ALA A 127 -10.12 -17.15 -2.71
C ALA A 127 -10.47 -18.53 -2.15
N ARG A 128 -11.71 -18.70 -1.68
CA ARG A 128 -12.18 -19.98 -1.15
C ARG A 128 -12.26 -21.05 -2.24
N SER A 129 -12.75 -20.69 -3.42
CA SER A 129 -12.78 -21.59 -4.58
C SER A 129 -11.38 -22.02 -5.03
N ALA A 130 -10.38 -21.14 -4.89
CA ALA A 130 -8.98 -21.46 -5.12
C ALA A 130 -8.33 -22.28 -3.99
N GLY A 131 -9.06 -22.60 -2.91
CA GLY A 131 -8.57 -23.45 -1.82
C GLY A 131 -8.00 -22.71 -0.61
N ALA A 132 -8.06 -21.39 -0.58
CA ALA A 132 -7.59 -20.64 0.58
C ALA A 132 -8.41 -20.99 1.85
N ARG A 133 -7.70 -21.08 2.97
CA ARG A 133 -8.30 -21.27 4.30
C ARG A 133 -8.25 -20.03 5.15
N TYR A 134 -7.39 -19.09 4.80
CA TYR A 134 -7.21 -17.80 5.48
C TYR A 134 -7.27 -16.69 4.45
N PHE A 135 -7.89 -15.58 4.85
CA PHE A 135 -7.96 -14.40 3.99
C PHE A 135 -7.62 -13.15 4.83
N LEU A 136 -6.62 -12.38 4.38
CA LEU A 136 -6.25 -11.11 4.99
C LEU A 136 -7.22 -10.03 4.52
N VAL A 137 -8.02 -9.51 5.46
CA VAL A 137 -9.06 -8.51 5.22
C VAL A 137 -8.61 -7.17 5.80
N PRO A 138 -8.59 -6.09 5.01
CA PRO A 138 -8.39 -4.76 5.57
C PRO A 138 -9.45 -4.46 6.64
N ASP A 139 -9.03 -3.88 7.77
CA ASP A 139 -9.90 -3.59 8.90
C ASP A 139 -11.22 -2.92 8.50
N LYS A 140 -11.13 -1.90 7.63
CA LYS A 140 -12.30 -1.15 7.13
C LYS A 140 -13.25 -1.97 6.24
N ASN A 141 -12.81 -3.13 5.75
CA ASN A 141 -13.66 -4.05 5.00
C ASN A 141 -14.26 -5.17 5.87
N CYS A 142 -13.91 -5.27 7.16
CA CYS A 142 -14.39 -6.36 8.00
C CYS A 142 -15.92 -6.45 8.08
N GLN A 143 -16.62 -5.31 8.20
CA GLN A 143 -18.09 -5.31 8.25
C GLN A 143 -18.71 -5.87 6.98
N GLU A 144 -18.27 -5.38 5.82
CA GLU A 144 -18.73 -5.89 4.52
C GLU A 144 -18.34 -7.37 4.33
N ALA A 145 -17.13 -7.76 4.72
CA ALA A 145 -16.65 -9.14 4.59
C ALA A 145 -17.46 -10.14 5.42
N LEU A 146 -17.99 -9.71 6.57
CA LEU A 146 -18.80 -10.56 7.45
C LEU A 146 -20.23 -10.79 6.93
N THR A 147 -20.69 -10.06 5.93
CA THR A 147 -22.04 -10.27 5.35
C THR A 147 -22.16 -11.56 4.57
N ASP A 148 -21.05 -12.06 4.00
CA ASP A 148 -21.03 -13.31 3.22
C ASP A 148 -19.67 -14.01 3.36
N VAL A 149 -19.51 -14.79 4.42
CA VAL A 149 -18.27 -15.51 4.70
C VAL A 149 -18.34 -16.94 4.14
N PRO A 150 -17.52 -17.28 3.14
CA PRO A 150 -17.48 -18.65 2.60
C PRO A 150 -17.12 -19.68 3.66
N ARG A 151 -17.84 -20.79 3.71
CA ARG A 151 -17.60 -21.86 4.70
C ARG A 151 -16.16 -22.37 4.64
N GLY A 152 -15.50 -22.38 5.79
CA GLY A 152 -14.12 -22.85 5.93
C GLY A 152 -13.05 -21.81 5.55
N LEU A 153 -13.42 -20.53 5.41
CA LEU A 153 -12.50 -19.42 5.25
C LEU A 153 -12.44 -18.60 6.55
N THR A 154 -11.25 -18.43 7.09
CA THR A 154 -11.00 -17.59 8.26
C THR A 154 -10.60 -16.19 7.82
N LEU A 155 -11.35 -15.17 8.25
CA LEU A 155 -11.10 -13.77 7.93
C LEU A 155 -10.15 -13.16 8.96
N ILE A 156 -8.92 -12.90 8.58
CA ILE A 156 -7.89 -12.29 9.41
C ILE A 156 -7.91 -10.77 9.19
N ARG A 157 -8.15 -10.01 10.26
CA ARG A 157 -8.17 -8.56 10.24
C ARG A 157 -6.77 -8.00 10.21
N VAL A 158 -6.49 -7.07 9.28
CA VAL A 158 -5.20 -6.40 9.15
C VAL A 158 -5.37 -4.88 8.98
N THR A 159 -4.47 -4.11 9.60
CA THR A 159 -4.44 -2.65 9.56
C THR A 159 -3.15 -2.11 8.91
N SER A 160 -2.10 -2.93 8.90
CA SER A 160 -0.78 -2.58 8.38
C SER A 160 -0.03 -3.82 7.91
N VAL A 161 1.09 -3.64 7.20
CA VAL A 161 2.02 -4.72 6.87
C VAL A 161 2.48 -5.44 8.13
N GLN A 162 2.82 -4.70 9.20
CA GLN A 162 3.27 -5.30 10.45
C GLN A 162 2.18 -6.19 11.05
N SER A 163 0.93 -5.71 11.14
CA SER A 163 -0.18 -6.52 11.66
C SER A 163 -0.43 -7.78 10.81
N ALA A 164 -0.22 -7.70 9.49
CA ALA A 164 -0.31 -8.87 8.61
C ALA A 164 0.82 -9.87 8.89
N LEU A 165 2.06 -9.42 9.06
CA LEU A 165 3.21 -10.27 9.40
C LEU A 165 3.01 -10.98 10.75
N ASP A 166 2.53 -10.25 11.77
CA ASP A 166 2.25 -10.80 13.10
C ASP A 166 1.15 -11.86 13.02
N ALA A 167 0.08 -11.59 12.26
CA ALA A 167 -1.01 -12.53 12.05
C ALA A 167 -0.54 -13.79 11.32
N LEU A 168 0.30 -13.65 10.28
CA LEU A 168 0.89 -14.78 9.56
C LEU A 168 1.80 -15.62 10.47
N ALA A 169 2.58 -14.99 11.35
CA ALA A 169 3.39 -15.70 12.32
C ALA A 169 2.54 -16.55 13.29
N LEU A 170 1.40 -16.02 13.76
CA LEU A 170 0.45 -16.76 14.58
C LEU A 170 -0.15 -17.94 13.82
N VAL A 171 -0.63 -17.72 12.58
CA VAL A 171 -1.18 -18.78 11.72
C VAL A 171 -0.15 -19.86 11.45
N ARG A 172 1.10 -19.50 11.17
CA ARG A 172 2.20 -20.45 10.98
C ARG A 172 2.44 -21.30 12.22
N ALA A 173 2.38 -20.70 13.40
CA ALA A 173 2.53 -21.37 14.70
C ALA A 173 1.29 -22.18 15.12
N GLY A 174 0.23 -22.25 14.30
CA GLY A 174 -1.04 -22.91 14.67
C GLY A 174 -1.85 -22.17 15.72
N LYS A 175 -1.53 -20.90 15.99
CA LYS A 175 -2.24 -20.04 16.95
C LYS A 175 -3.32 -19.22 16.26
N THR A 176 -4.28 -18.75 17.06
CA THR A 176 -5.36 -17.88 16.57
C THR A 176 -4.84 -16.48 16.27
N ALA A 177 -5.03 -16.02 15.04
CA ALA A 177 -4.77 -14.66 14.63
C ALA A 177 -5.99 -13.74 14.89
N PRO A 178 -5.82 -12.41 14.97
CA PRO A 178 -6.93 -11.47 15.06
C PRO A 178 -7.88 -11.63 13.86
N THR A 179 -9.17 -11.82 14.13
CA THR A 179 -10.20 -12.00 13.07
C THR A 179 -11.12 -10.79 12.99
N CYS A 180 -11.81 -10.65 11.86
CA CYS A 180 -12.94 -9.74 11.74
C CYS A 180 -14.02 -10.14 12.74
N ARG A 181 -14.65 -9.16 13.42
CA ARG A 181 -15.74 -9.35 14.38
C ARG A 181 -16.87 -8.40 14.05
N ALA A 182 -18.10 -8.85 14.20
CA ALA A 182 -19.24 -7.94 14.25
C ALA A 182 -19.12 -7.04 15.51
N HIS A 183 -19.38 -5.78 15.35
CA HIS A 183 -19.48 -4.82 16.47
C HIS A 183 -20.90 -4.82 16.98
#